data_ed576f82e4911c2fdcf5c674c83b3b6f
#
_entry.id   ed576f82e4911c2fdcf5c674c83b3b6f
#
_cell.length_a   1.000
_cell.length_b   1.000
_cell.length_c   1.000
_cell.angle_alpha   90.00
_cell.angle_beta   90.00
_cell.angle_gamma   90.00
#
_symmetry.space_group_name_H-M   'P 1'
#
loop_
_entity.id
_entity.type
_entity.pdbx_description
1 polymer ?
#
loop_
_entity_poly.entity_id
_entity_poly.type
_entity_poly.pdbx_seq_one_letter_code
_entity_poly.pdbx_strand_id
1 'polypeptide(L)'
;MRPINILILSAGTRNKIVQYFKKTLGENGKVIATDMSTIAPAIYEADKYYIVPRITEPGYIDIILDICKKENISGVLSLIDPELSLLAENEEKFKNIGTTVIGSSYELCERALDKMQMFQWLRSHGYNCAKSYVDKNELNRLQLFLYF
;
A
#
# COMPACT_ATOMS: atom_id res chain seq x y z
N MET A 1 -23.90 -2.14 -15.76
CA MET A 1 -22.42 -2.16 -15.59
C MET A 1 -22.06 -3.22 -14.56
N ARG A 2 -20.90 -3.87 -14.69
CA ARG A 2 -20.40 -4.78 -13.65
C ARG A 2 -20.04 -3.95 -12.41
N PRO A 3 -20.42 -4.35 -11.18
CA PRO A 3 -20.00 -3.63 -9.97
C PRO A 3 -18.50 -3.54 -9.83
N ILE A 4 -18.00 -2.41 -9.37
CA ILE A 4 -16.56 -2.19 -9.10
C ILE A 4 -16.32 -2.45 -7.62
N ASN A 5 -15.77 -3.62 -7.30
CA ASN A 5 -15.40 -3.94 -5.93
C ASN A 5 -13.92 -3.65 -5.70
N ILE A 6 -13.60 -2.98 -4.60
CA ILE A 6 -12.24 -2.60 -4.23
C ILE A 6 -11.84 -3.32 -2.95
N LEU A 7 -10.65 -3.91 -2.96
CA LEU A 7 -10.03 -4.52 -1.80
C LEU A 7 -8.94 -3.61 -1.23
N ILE A 8 -9.08 -3.21 0.02
CA ILE A 8 -8.11 -2.40 0.76
C ILE A 8 -7.41 -3.31 1.77
N LEU A 9 -6.11 -3.53 1.56
CA LEU A 9 -5.28 -4.36 2.43
C LEU A 9 -4.69 -3.53 3.58
N SER A 10 -4.40 -4.20 4.70
CA SER A 10 -3.76 -3.61 5.89
C SER A 10 -4.41 -2.28 6.29
N ALA A 11 -5.74 -2.28 6.38
CA ALA A 11 -6.53 -1.07 6.56
C ALA A 11 -6.22 -0.31 7.87
N GLY A 12 -5.87 -1.02 8.96
CA GLY A 12 -5.39 -0.45 10.22
C GLY A 12 -6.36 0.58 10.82
N THR A 13 -5.85 1.80 11.00
CA THR A 13 -6.61 2.94 11.54
C THR A 13 -7.07 3.94 10.46
N ARG A 14 -6.98 3.57 9.18
CA ARG A 14 -7.22 4.47 8.05
C ARG A 14 -8.69 4.53 7.64
N ASN A 15 -9.59 4.72 8.61
CA ASN A 15 -11.04 4.77 8.44
C ASN A 15 -11.46 5.69 7.29
N LYS A 16 -10.86 6.89 7.20
CA LYS A 16 -11.20 7.87 6.17
C LYS A 16 -10.98 7.38 4.74
N ILE A 17 -9.92 6.58 4.51
CA ILE A 17 -9.66 6.02 3.19
C ILE A 17 -10.80 5.08 2.79
N VAL A 18 -11.19 4.16 3.67
CA VAL A 18 -12.32 3.25 3.44
C VAL A 18 -13.61 4.03 3.18
N GLN A 19 -13.91 5.04 4.00
CA GLN A 19 -15.09 5.89 3.85
C GLN A 19 -15.10 6.64 2.51
N TYR A 20 -13.95 7.15 2.05
CA TYR A 20 -13.85 7.84 0.76
C TYR A 20 -14.13 6.90 -0.41
N PHE A 21 -13.56 5.69 -0.41
CA PHE A 21 -13.87 4.69 -1.43
C PHE A 21 -15.35 4.33 -1.43
N LYS A 22 -15.95 4.07 -0.26
CA LYS A 22 -17.41 3.80 -0.15
C LYS A 22 -18.26 4.94 -0.71
N LYS A 23 -17.95 6.17 -0.34
CA LYS A 23 -18.65 7.36 -0.83
C LYS A 23 -18.57 7.48 -2.34
N THR A 24 -17.39 7.21 -2.91
CA THR A 24 -17.15 7.34 -4.36
C THR A 24 -17.84 6.23 -5.14
N LEU A 25 -17.83 5.00 -4.65
CA LEU A 25 -18.47 3.87 -5.31
C LEU A 25 -20.00 3.94 -5.20
N GLY A 26 -20.54 4.40 -4.07
CA GLY A 26 -22.00 4.43 -3.84
C GLY A 26 -22.62 3.05 -4.05
N GLU A 27 -23.64 2.97 -4.89
CA GLU A 27 -24.32 1.72 -5.25
C GLU A 27 -23.62 0.93 -6.37
N ASN A 28 -22.57 1.49 -6.97
CA ASN A 28 -21.89 0.88 -8.11
C ASN A 28 -20.82 -0.17 -7.72
N GLY A 29 -20.61 -0.41 -6.43
CA GLY A 29 -19.63 -1.38 -5.96
C GLY A 29 -19.54 -1.46 -4.45
N LYS A 30 -18.59 -2.27 -3.97
CA LYS A 30 -18.35 -2.49 -2.55
C LYS A 30 -16.88 -2.26 -2.21
N VAL A 31 -16.63 -1.84 -0.98
CA VAL A 31 -15.30 -1.81 -0.40
C VAL A 31 -15.15 -2.99 0.56
N ILE A 32 -14.18 -3.82 0.27
CA ILE A 32 -13.75 -4.92 1.13
C ILE A 32 -12.44 -4.51 1.79
N ALA A 33 -12.26 -4.78 3.07
CA ALA A 33 -11.03 -4.48 3.78
C ALA A 33 -10.41 -5.74 4.39
N THR A 34 -9.10 -5.76 4.50
CA THR A 34 -8.38 -6.77 5.27
C THR A 34 -7.47 -6.16 6.31
N ASP A 35 -7.24 -6.90 7.38
CA ASP A 35 -6.21 -6.60 8.37
C ASP A 35 -5.82 -7.90 9.09
N MET A 36 -4.64 -7.92 9.73
CA MET A 36 -4.24 -9.03 10.58
C MET A 36 -4.90 -8.97 11.96
N SER A 37 -5.48 -7.83 12.33
CA SER A 37 -6.00 -7.54 13.65
C SER A 37 -7.50 -7.28 13.64
N THR A 38 -8.22 -7.97 14.53
CA THR A 38 -9.67 -7.73 14.75
C THR A 38 -9.97 -6.39 15.42
N ILE A 39 -8.96 -5.73 16.00
CA ILE A 39 -9.12 -4.41 16.63
C ILE A 39 -8.75 -3.25 15.69
N ALA A 40 -8.44 -3.51 14.42
CA ALA A 40 -8.20 -2.49 13.40
C ALA A 40 -9.52 -1.77 13.06
N PRO A 41 -9.72 -0.50 13.44
CA PRO A 41 -11.03 0.14 13.31
C PRO A 41 -11.49 0.34 11.87
N ALA A 42 -10.56 0.46 10.93
CA ALA A 42 -10.90 0.71 9.53
C ALA A 42 -11.64 -0.48 8.86
N ILE A 43 -11.46 -1.72 9.32
CA ILE A 43 -12.17 -2.86 8.72
C ILE A 43 -13.67 -2.78 8.94
N TYR A 44 -14.12 -2.16 10.03
CA TYR A 44 -15.55 -2.02 10.37
C TYR A 44 -16.24 -0.92 9.56
N GLU A 45 -15.50 -0.08 8.87
CA GLU A 45 -16.03 0.91 7.92
C GLU A 45 -16.36 0.30 6.56
N ALA A 46 -15.74 -0.84 6.22
CA ALA A 46 -15.92 -1.52 4.95
C ALA A 46 -17.31 -2.21 4.86
N ASP A 47 -17.76 -2.53 3.64
CA ASP A 47 -18.99 -3.30 3.43
C ASP A 47 -18.81 -4.76 3.84
N LYS A 48 -17.56 -5.23 3.80
CA LYS A 48 -17.14 -6.56 4.26
C LYS A 48 -15.67 -6.55 4.65
N TYR A 49 -15.28 -7.39 5.57
CA TYR A 49 -13.86 -7.51 5.93
C TYR A 49 -13.43 -8.97 6.12
N TYR A 50 -12.13 -9.17 6.07
CA TYR A 50 -11.46 -10.44 6.35
C TYR A 50 -10.28 -10.21 7.28
N ILE A 51 -10.09 -11.13 8.23
CA ILE A 51 -8.88 -11.20 9.01
C ILE A 51 -7.94 -12.15 8.26
N VAL A 52 -6.73 -11.66 8.01
CA VAL A 52 -5.72 -12.36 7.21
C VAL A 52 -4.42 -12.51 7.99
N PRO A 53 -3.53 -13.45 7.63
CA PRO A 53 -2.21 -13.59 8.25
C PRO A 53 -1.36 -12.34 8.07
N ARG A 54 -0.18 -12.33 8.68
CA ARG A 54 0.83 -11.30 8.42
C ARG A 54 1.33 -11.39 6.98
N ILE A 55 1.70 -10.26 6.38
CA ILE A 55 2.25 -10.19 5.02
C ILE A 55 3.51 -11.03 4.82
N THR A 56 4.23 -11.33 5.91
CA THR A 56 5.44 -12.17 5.91
C THR A 56 5.17 -13.65 6.03
N GLU A 57 3.91 -14.06 6.23
CA GLU A 57 3.57 -15.48 6.38
C GLU A 57 3.45 -16.15 5.01
N PRO A 58 3.95 -17.40 4.89
CA PRO A 58 3.80 -18.18 3.66
C PRO A 58 2.32 -18.31 3.26
N GLY A 59 2.04 -18.18 1.97
CA GLY A 59 0.67 -18.28 1.43
C GLY A 59 -0.18 -17.01 1.58
N TYR A 60 0.35 -15.92 2.14
CA TYR A 60 -0.40 -14.68 2.26
C TYR A 60 -1.04 -14.22 0.94
N ILE A 61 -0.25 -14.17 -0.14
CA ILE A 61 -0.75 -13.75 -1.46
C ILE A 61 -1.84 -14.67 -1.99
N ASP A 62 -1.74 -15.98 -1.76
CA ASP A 62 -2.76 -16.93 -2.22
C ASP A 62 -4.11 -16.68 -1.51
N ILE A 63 -4.07 -16.37 -0.21
CA ILE A 63 -5.27 -15.97 0.55
C ILE A 63 -5.88 -14.69 -0.04
N ILE A 64 -5.07 -13.69 -0.36
CA ILE A 64 -5.56 -12.44 -0.97
C ILE A 64 -6.15 -12.69 -2.35
N LEU A 65 -5.52 -13.52 -3.18
CA LEU A 65 -6.04 -13.92 -4.49
C LEU A 65 -7.39 -14.63 -4.37
N ASP A 66 -7.57 -15.50 -3.38
CA ASP A 66 -8.84 -16.19 -3.15
C ASP A 66 -9.94 -15.23 -2.68
N ILE A 67 -9.62 -14.24 -1.84
CA ILE A 67 -10.54 -13.16 -1.50
C ILE A 67 -10.92 -12.37 -2.76
N CYS A 68 -9.95 -12.03 -3.61
CA CYS A 68 -10.21 -11.31 -4.86
C CYS A 68 -11.18 -12.05 -5.78
N LYS A 69 -10.98 -13.37 -5.96
CA LYS A 69 -11.90 -14.21 -6.75
C LYS A 69 -13.29 -14.26 -6.12
N LYS A 70 -13.37 -14.55 -4.81
CA LYS A 70 -14.62 -14.71 -4.06
C LYS A 70 -15.48 -13.45 -4.07
N GLU A 71 -14.86 -12.29 -3.93
CA GLU A 71 -15.55 -11.00 -3.85
C GLU A 71 -15.63 -10.28 -5.20
N ASN A 72 -15.16 -10.92 -6.29
CA ASN A 72 -15.10 -10.32 -7.63
C ASN A 72 -14.41 -8.95 -7.61
N ILE A 73 -13.23 -8.85 -7.00
CA ILE A 73 -12.48 -7.62 -6.83
C ILE A 73 -12.00 -7.09 -8.18
N SER A 74 -12.30 -5.84 -8.47
CA SER A 74 -11.83 -5.14 -9.66
C SER A 74 -10.46 -4.48 -9.44
N GLY A 75 -10.19 -4.00 -8.23
CA GLY A 75 -8.91 -3.38 -7.87
C GLY A 75 -8.51 -3.68 -6.44
N VAL A 76 -7.23 -3.92 -6.22
CA VAL A 76 -6.62 -4.14 -4.91
C VAL A 76 -5.54 -3.11 -4.65
N LEU A 77 -5.50 -2.56 -3.44
CA LEU A 77 -4.45 -1.63 -2.99
C LEU A 77 -4.04 -1.93 -1.55
N SER A 78 -2.83 -1.56 -1.23
CA SER A 78 -2.32 -1.59 0.14
C SER A 78 -2.10 -0.19 0.69
N LEU A 79 -2.11 -0.08 2.01
CA LEU A 79 -1.85 1.16 2.75
C LEU A 79 -0.52 1.11 3.53
N ILE A 80 0.32 0.11 3.26
CA ILE A 80 1.66 -0.04 3.87
C ILE A 80 2.71 -0.38 2.81
N ASP A 81 3.89 0.25 2.94
CA ASP A 81 4.95 0.17 1.95
C ASP A 81 5.43 -1.26 1.62
N PRO A 82 5.73 -2.14 2.59
CA PRO A 82 6.20 -3.51 2.26
C PRO A 82 5.17 -4.34 1.49
N GLU A 83 3.89 -4.10 1.70
CA GLU A 83 2.82 -4.82 1.00
C GLU A 83 2.62 -4.30 -0.42
N LEU A 84 2.95 -3.02 -0.69
CA LEU A 84 2.97 -2.48 -2.05
C LEU A 84 3.99 -3.21 -2.92
N SER A 85 5.20 -3.45 -2.42
CA SER A 85 6.22 -4.25 -3.11
C SER A 85 5.72 -5.68 -3.39
N LEU A 86 5.11 -6.31 -2.39
CA LEU A 86 4.58 -7.67 -2.51
C LEU A 86 3.45 -7.77 -3.55
N LEU A 87 2.56 -6.78 -3.60
CA LEU A 87 1.52 -6.70 -4.63
C LEU A 87 2.11 -6.51 -6.02
N ALA A 88 3.08 -5.59 -6.16
CA ALA A 88 3.73 -5.31 -7.45
C ALA A 88 4.51 -6.53 -7.98
N GLU A 89 5.20 -7.27 -7.12
CA GLU A 89 5.89 -8.52 -7.47
C GLU A 89 4.92 -9.58 -8.00
N ASN A 90 3.69 -9.60 -7.49
CA ASN A 90 2.68 -10.60 -7.87
C ASN A 90 1.60 -10.05 -8.83
N GLU A 91 1.82 -8.87 -9.45
CA GLU A 91 0.83 -8.17 -10.28
C GLU A 91 0.19 -9.08 -11.35
N GLU A 92 0.99 -9.90 -12.03
CA GLU A 92 0.50 -10.81 -13.06
C GLU A 92 -0.48 -11.87 -12.52
N LYS A 93 -0.30 -12.33 -11.27
CA LYS A 93 -1.26 -13.27 -10.65
C LYS A 93 -2.62 -12.60 -10.45
N PHE A 94 -2.64 -11.35 -10.01
CA PHE A 94 -3.88 -10.59 -9.86
C PHE A 94 -4.54 -10.29 -11.20
N LYS A 95 -3.78 -9.89 -12.19
CA LYS A 95 -4.25 -9.63 -13.55
C LYS A 95 -4.90 -10.85 -14.18
N ASN A 96 -4.32 -12.04 -13.99
CA ASN A 96 -4.84 -13.31 -14.51
C ASN A 96 -6.23 -13.68 -13.94
N ILE A 97 -6.61 -13.13 -12.79
CA ILE A 97 -7.95 -13.30 -12.19
C ILE A 97 -8.86 -12.09 -12.43
N GLY A 98 -8.42 -11.11 -13.23
CA GLY A 98 -9.19 -9.91 -13.57
C GLY A 98 -9.18 -8.83 -12.50
N THR A 99 -8.22 -8.86 -11.57
CA THR A 99 -8.02 -7.84 -10.54
C THR A 99 -6.84 -6.95 -10.92
N THR A 100 -7.01 -5.63 -10.84
CA THR A 100 -5.93 -4.66 -11.07
C THR A 100 -5.24 -4.32 -9.76
N VAL A 101 -3.93 -4.43 -9.70
CA VAL A 101 -3.13 -3.90 -8.59
C VAL A 101 -3.04 -2.38 -8.74
N ILE A 102 -3.54 -1.65 -7.75
CA ILE A 102 -3.50 -0.18 -7.73
C ILE A 102 -2.26 0.23 -6.92
N GLY A 103 -1.17 0.49 -7.62
CA GLY A 103 0.11 0.80 -7.01
C GLY A 103 1.14 1.26 -8.05
N SER A 104 2.39 1.29 -7.63
CA SER A 104 3.54 1.60 -8.47
C SER A 104 4.24 0.33 -8.94
N SER A 105 5.19 0.46 -9.87
CA SER A 105 6.03 -0.66 -10.29
C SER A 105 6.84 -1.22 -9.11
N TYR A 106 7.18 -2.51 -9.19
CA TYR A 106 7.99 -3.19 -8.18
C TYR A 106 9.30 -2.42 -7.90
N GLU A 107 10.00 -1.99 -8.95
CA GLU A 107 11.24 -1.23 -8.82
C GLU A 107 11.06 0.08 -8.04
N LEU A 108 9.97 0.80 -8.26
CA LEU A 108 9.69 2.04 -7.53
C LEU A 108 9.30 1.76 -6.08
N CYS A 109 8.52 0.71 -5.82
CA CYS A 109 8.17 0.31 -4.46
C CYS A 109 9.41 -0.06 -3.63
N GLU A 110 10.31 -0.91 -4.17
CA GLU A 110 11.55 -1.29 -3.51
C GLU A 110 12.46 -0.09 -3.24
N ARG A 111 12.61 0.80 -4.22
CA ARG A 111 13.39 2.03 -4.04
C ARG A 111 12.80 2.94 -2.97
N ALA A 112 11.47 3.00 -2.86
CA ALA A 112 10.78 3.83 -1.87
C ALA A 112 10.92 3.29 -0.43
N LEU A 113 11.14 1.99 -0.27
CA LEU A 113 11.43 1.37 1.03
C LEU A 113 12.76 1.87 1.61
N ASP A 114 13.79 2.04 0.77
CA ASP A 114 15.07 2.61 1.18
C ASP A 114 15.09 4.12 0.94
N LYS A 115 14.94 4.89 2.01
CA LYS A 115 14.87 6.36 1.92
C LYS A 115 16.13 6.99 1.37
N MET A 116 17.32 6.38 1.57
CA MET A 116 18.56 6.88 1.00
C MET A 116 18.65 6.58 -0.50
N GLN A 117 18.27 5.40 -0.95
CA GLN A 117 18.19 5.07 -2.38
C GLN A 117 17.19 6.00 -3.09
N MET A 118 16.03 6.26 -2.52
CA MET A 118 15.06 7.20 -3.07
C MET A 118 15.65 8.62 -3.16
N PHE A 119 16.28 9.10 -2.10
CA PHE A 119 16.96 10.41 -2.10
C PHE A 119 18.00 10.52 -3.21
N GLN A 120 18.88 9.53 -3.33
CA GLN A 120 19.95 9.50 -4.35
C GLN A 120 19.34 9.49 -5.76
N TRP A 121 18.31 8.69 -5.98
CA TRP A 121 17.64 8.62 -7.27
C TRP A 121 16.97 9.95 -7.65
N LEU A 122 16.21 10.55 -6.74
CA LEU A 122 15.57 11.86 -6.96
C LEU A 122 16.62 12.93 -7.31
N ARG A 123 17.71 12.98 -6.58
CA ARG A 123 18.80 13.93 -6.83
C ARG A 123 19.46 13.73 -8.19
N SER A 124 19.76 12.49 -8.56
CA SER A 124 20.41 12.17 -9.85
C SER A 124 19.50 12.48 -11.06
N HIS A 125 18.17 12.53 -10.86
CA HIS A 125 17.20 12.88 -11.90
C HIS A 125 16.73 14.35 -11.83
N GLY A 126 17.41 15.19 -11.04
CA GLY A 126 17.14 16.64 -10.99
C GLY A 126 15.91 17.04 -10.18
N TYR A 127 15.32 16.13 -9.41
CA TYR A 127 14.19 16.46 -8.55
C TYR A 127 14.62 17.16 -7.26
N ASN A 128 13.87 18.16 -6.86
CA ASN A 128 14.04 18.78 -5.56
C ASN A 128 13.49 17.87 -4.45
N CYS A 129 14.34 17.55 -3.49
CA CYS A 129 13.95 16.74 -2.33
C CYS A 129 14.73 17.17 -1.10
N ALA A 130 14.22 16.84 0.08
CA ALA A 130 14.92 17.08 1.33
C ALA A 130 16.27 16.35 1.35
N LYS A 131 17.29 17.02 1.87
CA LYS A 131 18.62 16.38 2.05
C LYS A 131 18.50 15.27 3.08
N SER A 132 19.03 14.10 2.74
CA SER A 132 19.07 12.93 3.61
C SER A 132 20.50 12.56 3.92
N TYR A 133 20.74 12.15 5.16
CA TYR A 133 22.06 11.82 5.68
C TYR A 133 22.00 10.49 6.43
N VAL A 134 23.02 9.66 6.25
CA VAL A 134 23.18 8.40 7.00
C VAL A 134 24.27 8.51 8.05
N ASP A 135 25.20 9.46 7.88
CA ASP A 135 26.27 9.71 8.85
C ASP A 135 25.90 10.86 9.79
N LYS A 136 25.89 10.55 11.09
CA LYS A 136 25.63 11.53 12.16
C LYS A 136 26.65 12.69 12.14
N ASN A 137 27.89 12.44 11.71
CA ASN A 137 28.91 13.47 11.67
C ASN A 137 28.64 14.50 10.56
N GLU A 138 28.09 14.08 9.43
CA GLU A 138 27.66 15.00 8.37
C GLU A 138 26.51 15.90 8.88
N LEU A 139 25.56 15.35 9.61
CA LEU A 139 24.47 16.10 10.19
C LEU A 139 24.95 17.11 11.23
N ASN A 140 25.87 16.72 12.10
CA ASN A 140 26.44 17.60 13.13
C ASN A 140 27.22 18.78 12.53
N ARG A 141 27.95 18.56 11.40
CA ARG A 141 28.64 19.65 10.69
C ARG A 141 27.66 20.71 10.18
N LEU A 142 26.47 20.34 9.75
CA LEU A 142 25.46 21.28 9.28
C LEU A 142 24.81 22.07 10.42
N GLN A 143 24.62 21.46 11.58
CA GLN A 143 24.07 22.18 12.76
C GLN A 143 25.02 23.28 13.22
N LEU A 144 26.34 23.12 13.07
CA LEU A 144 27.32 24.16 13.38
C LEU A 144 27.20 25.40 12.47
N PHE A 145 26.63 25.29 11.26
CA PHE A 145 26.43 26.41 10.34
C PHE A 145 25.08 27.14 10.54
N LEU A 146 24.16 26.59 11.35
CA LEU A 146 22.84 27.19 11.60
C LEU A 146 22.82 28.08 12.85
N TYR A 147 23.94 28.21 13.57
CA TYR A 147 24.07 29.03 14.78
C TYR A 147 24.98 30.25 14.59
N PHE A 148 25.20 30.68 13.34
CA PHE A 148 25.92 31.93 13.01
C PHE A 148 25.09 32.82 12.10
#